data_e4418e546da485d9388183ffa79b21f5
#
_entry.id   e4418e546da485d9388183ffa79b21f5
#
_cell.length_a   1.000
_cell.length_b   1.000
_cell.length_c   1.000
_cell.angle_alpha   90.00
_cell.angle_beta   90.00
_cell.angle_gamma   90.00
#
_symmetry.space_group_name_H-M   'P 1'
#
loop_
_entity.id
_entity.type
_entity.pdbx_description
1 polymer ?
#
loop_
_entity_poly.entity_id
_entity_poly.type
_entity_poly.pdbx_seq_one_letter_code
_entity_poly.pdbx_strand_id
1 'polypeptide(L)'
;MLSILLTLVCSIHARDKWPIRRQDIAEAIPDEFDCEMRKAAYEYGQTLLPRMEEFETLWYALNLNSEECHAEPKSKVQKAERIPKRLDDTVTDRNAVYVHPTKGNDENEGTSTSPLSSIQKAADLAATTEGKKYVALFAGTYYLSETIVLTSEHSGLTFQGVDGEVVVSGGVKLEADELDWKPHDTDNGKNIWVADIGKRSEEVKGLQIGGKRMTRARYPNIPNGIEVSCGYGCMLDGAKGDWTPPVPLDSLPPVEYYTDKDPAHTKNDTGDDWFLYYMIGVNGRCAVYDPPVSYWCSENPSGGGAFAFLTPSGVTIDPKNLPNSPYADPSDAQFFVWRPARWANWMFEIGEYDSTTNNFTFGYGGFQGARGEEVGGDFFVENVFEELDHPGEYFYDKHNGLLYVYNNASSGTPPPTENVVLPNLKILVDHKGTQWDPVRKVQHKGIKYIATSYTYMDPHGVPSGGDWALDRIGAIFLQGTEEVSFDGCTFDRLDGNGVFISGYNRNVTIMNSDFSFIGGNAIASWGFTNETEGDNHPQAGIDGTDGNHPRFTKVIGSTAREIGLYEKQSSFYVQSKTAQTLLKGNVFFNGPRAGINANDGFGGGDEITENLVFSTCKHSNLSII
;
A
#
# COMPACT_ATOMS: atom_id res chain seq x y z
N MET A 1 -10.49 -9.22 26.67
CA MET A 1 -9.61 -8.50 27.61
C MET A 1 -8.13 -8.52 27.16
N LEU A 2 -7.76 -9.27 26.13
CA LEU A 2 -6.39 -9.31 25.58
C LEU A 2 -6.16 -8.29 24.45
N SER A 3 -7.23 -7.78 23.83
CA SER A 3 -7.16 -6.87 22.68
C SER A 3 -6.75 -5.43 23.03
N ILE A 4 -6.82 -5.04 24.29
CA ILE A 4 -6.52 -3.67 24.74
C ILE A 4 -5.03 -3.47 25.04
N LEU A 5 -4.27 -4.53 25.22
CA LEU A 5 -2.85 -4.41 25.61
C LEU A 5 -1.89 -4.18 24.43
N LEU A 6 -2.26 -4.52 23.21
CA LEU A 6 -1.40 -4.35 22.02
C LEU A 6 -1.40 -2.94 21.43
N THR A 7 -2.38 -2.13 21.76
CA THR A 7 -2.54 -0.77 21.20
C THR A 7 -1.92 0.33 22.08
N LEU A 8 -1.59 0.04 23.32
CA LEU A 8 -1.23 1.08 24.32
C LEU A 8 0.27 1.41 24.42
N VAL A 9 1.15 0.70 23.70
CA VAL A 9 2.60 0.85 23.90
C VAL A 9 3.27 1.85 22.97
N CYS A 10 2.62 2.30 21.90
CA CYS A 10 3.22 3.22 20.93
C CYS A 10 3.19 4.72 21.29
N SER A 11 2.73 5.11 22.47
CA SER A 11 2.38 6.52 22.71
C SER A 11 3.32 7.35 23.61
N ILE A 12 4.41 6.82 24.16
CA ILE A 12 5.22 7.60 25.09
C ILE A 12 6.73 7.49 24.80
N HIS A 13 7.36 8.64 24.54
CA HIS A 13 8.80 8.94 24.47
C HIS A 13 9.57 8.46 23.23
N ALA A 14 9.59 9.31 22.21
CA ALA A 14 10.62 9.23 21.21
C ALA A 14 10.99 10.62 20.67
N ARG A 15 11.79 11.35 21.38
CA ARG A 15 12.22 12.69 20.98
C ARG A 15 13.71 12.84 20.66
N ASP A 16 14.53 11.84 20.52
CA ASP A 16 15.91 12.06 20.17
C ASP A 16 16.53 10.96 19.30
N LYS A 17 17.06 11.37 18.16
CA LYS A 17 18.05 10.77 17.28
C LYS A 17 17.52 9.81 16.19
N TRP A 18 17.51 10.34 14.98
CA TRP A 18 17.62 9.55 13.75
C TRP A 18 18.54 10.24 12.75
N PRO A 19 19.52 9.58 12.17
CA PRO A 19 19.55 9.31 10.75
C PRO A 19 19.57 7.81 10.52
N ILE A 20 18.67 7.31 9.68
CA ILE A 20 18.56 5.90 9.35
C ILE A 20 19.55 5.57 8.23
N ARG A 21 20.65 4.90 8.56
CA ARG A 21 21.44 4.16 7.58
C ARG A 21 20.92 2.71 7.54
N ARG A 22 21.25 1.92 6.51
CA ARG A 22 20.99 0.46 6.51
C ARG A 22 21.44 -0.23 7.82
N GLN A 23 22.44 0.35 8.48
CA GLN A 23 22.89 -0.01 9.82
C GLN A 23 21.93 0.42 10.93
N ASP A 24 21.13 1.46 10.73
CA ASP A 24 20.31 2.10 11.77
C ASP A 24 18.93 1.45 11.93
N ILE A 25 18.48 0.61 10.98
CA ILE A 25 17.30 -0.26 11.16
C ILE A 25 17.54 -1.22 12.34
N ALA A 26 18.78 -1.57 12.55
CA ALA A 26 19.23 -2.41 13.62
C ALA A 26 19.20 -1.74 15.01
N GLU A 27 19.30 -0.42 15.09
CA GLU A 27 19.18 0.32 16.37
C GLU A 27 17.73 0.42 16.87
N ALA A 28 16.75 -0.02 16.06
CA ALA A 28 15.33 -0.06 16.46
C ALA A 28 14.97 -1.31 17.29
N ILE A 29 15.90 -2.23 17.49
CA ILE A 29 15.71 -3.38 18.38
C ILE A 29 15.90 -2.88 19.83
N PRO A 30 14.91 -3.05 20.71
CA PRO A 30 15.05 -2.65 22.09
C PRO A 30 16.28 -3.29 22.75
N ASP A 31 16.96 -2.54 23.65
CA ASP A 31 18.11 -3.02 24.42
C ASP A 31 17.81 -4.30 25.25
N GLU A 32 16.51 -4.55 25.49
CA GLU A 32 16.00 -5.74 26.18
C GLU A 32 16.09 -7.02 25.32
N PHE A 33 16.31 -6.89 24.01
CA PHE A 33 16.51 -8.00 23.10
C PHE A 33 17.99 -8.35 23.01
N ASP A 34 18.40 -9.25 23.88
CA ASP A 34 19.76 -9.76 23.85
C ASP A 34 20.04 -10.55 22.54
N CYS A 35 21.31 -10.76 22.28
CA CYS A 35 21.76 -11.42 21.06
C CYS A 35 21.21 -12.85 20.91
N GLU A 36 20.98 -13.57 22.00
CA GLU A 36 20.47 -14.93 21.97
C GLU A 36 18.99 -14.97 21.53
N MET A 37 18.19 -14.01 21.98
CA MET A 37 16.80 -13.88 21.51
C MET A 37 16.72 -13.50 20.04
N ARG A 38 17.62 -12.61 19.57
CA ARG A 38 17.71 -12.24 18.14
C ARG A 38 18.14 -13.43 17.27
N LYS A 39 19.08 -14.24 17.72
CA LYS A 39 19.47 -15.48 17.03
C LYS A 39 18.34 -16.48 16.99
N ALA A 40 17.63 -16.67 18.09
CA ALA A 40 16.48 -17.56 18.16
C ALA A 40 15.37 -17.11 17.20
N ALA A 41 15.10 -15.80 17.11
CA ALA A 41 14.15 -15.24 16.14
C ALA A 41 14.57 -15.49 14.69
N TYR A 42 15.86 -15.35 14.38
CA TYR A 42 16.39 -15.65 13.05
C TYR A 42 16.25 -17.14 12.71
N GLU A 43 16.66 -18.02 13.62
CA GLU A 43 16.53 -19.47 13.45
C GLU A 43 15.06 -19.88 13.29
N TYR A 44 14.18 -19.29 14.09
CA TYR A 44 12.75 -19.51 13.95
C TYR A 44 12.21 -19.04 12.59
N GLY A 45 12.57 -17.83 12.15
CA GLY A 45 12.21 -17.32 10.83
C GLY A 45 12.67 -18.27 9.69
N GLN A 46 13.87 -18.82 9.80
CA GLN A 46 14.36 -19.81 8.83
C GLN A 46 13.50 -21.07 8.79
N THR A 47 12.95 -21.51 9.92
CA THR A 47 12.06 -22.69 9.95
C THR A 47 10.73 -22.43 9.29
N LEU A 48 10.21 -21.19 9.40
CA LEU A 48 8.94 -20.80 8.80
C LEU A 48 9.04 -20.67 7.28
N LEU A 49 10.16 -20.18 6.80
CA LEU A 49 10.34 -19.76 5.41
C LEU A 49 11.61 -20.36 4.79
N PRO A 50 11.69 -21.67 4.62
CA PRO A 50 12.92 -22.31 4.12
C PRO A 50 13.31 -21.94 2.69
N ARG A 51 12.51 -21.12 2.00
CA ARG A 51 12.69 -20.74 0.60
C ARG A 51 13.11 -19.28 0.38
N MET A 52 13.25 -18.48 1.46
CA MET A 52 13.47 -17.04 1.29
C MET A 52 14.89 -16.70 0.87
N GLU A 53 15.00 -15.95 -0.22
CA GLU A 53 16.21 -15.19 -0.57
C GLU A 53 16.49 -14.06 0.44
N GLU A 54 15.53 -13.74 1.31
CA GLU A 54 15.54 -12.58 2.20
C GLU A 54 16.06 -12.86 3.61
N PHE A 55 16.61 -14.03 3.89
CA PHE A 55 17.26 -14.29 5.18
C PHE A 55 18.42 -13.34 5.45
N GLU A 56 19.07 -12.83 4.42
CA GLU A 56 20.08 -11.80 4.58
C GLU A 56 19.46 -10.51 5.11
N THR A 57 18.28 -10.10 4.60
CA THR A 57 17.55 -8.95 5.09
C THR A 57 17.07 -9.15 6.53
N LEU A 58 16.54 -10.33 6.86
CA LEU A 58 16.15 -10.69 8.22
C LEU A 58 17.36 -10.67 9.17
N TRP A 59 18.52 -11.12 8.72
CA TRP A 59 19.78 -11.06 9.47
C TRP A 59 20.14 -9.62 9.85
N TYR A 60 20.08 -8.71 8.91
CA TYR A 60 20.38 -7.30 9.16
C TYR A 60 19.27 -6.63 9.98
N ALA A 61 18.02 -6.95 9.73
CA ALA A 61 16.90 -6.40 10.50
C ALA A 61 16.93 -6.79 11.98
N LEU A 62 17.49 -7.96 12.30
CA LEU A 62 17.72 -8.41 13.67
C LEU A 62 19.08 -7.97 14.25
N ASN A 63 19.85 -7.13 13.53
CA ASN A 63 21.16 -6.63 13.96
C ASN A 63 22.13 -7.70 14.44
N LEU A 64 22.13 -8.85 13.77
CA LEU A 64 22.98 -9.98 14.15
C LEU A 64 24.45 -9.76 13.80
N ASN A 65 24.76 -8.76 12.96
CA ASN A 65 26.12 -8.33 12.60
C ASN A 65 26.70 -7.27 13.56
N SER A 66 25.98 -6.89 14.62
CA SER A 66 26.45 -5.90 15.58
C SER A 66 27.67 -6.40 16.36
N GLU A 67 28.46 -5.47 16.90
CA GLU A 67 29.58 -5.79 17.80
C GLU A 67 29.16 -6.61 19.02
N GLU A 68 27.91 -6.45 19.44
CA GLU A 68 27.32 -7.11 20.57
C GLU A 68 26.99 -8.59 20.31
N CYS A 69 26.55 -8.89 19.07
CA CYS A 69 26.21 -10.26 18.68
C CYS A 69 27.36 -11.06 18.11
N HIS A 70 28.34 -10.43 17.46
CA HIS A 70 29.49 -11.08 16.79
C HIS A 70 29.14 -12.36 16.00
N ALA A 71 27.91 -12.42 15.51
CA ALA A 71 27.46 -13.59 14.78
C ALA A 71 27.90 -13.48 13.31
N GLU A 72 28.71 -14.41 12.87
CA GLU A 72 28.97 -14.55 11.43
C GLU A 72 27.76 -15.20 10.74
N PRO A 73 27.34 -14.73 9.56
CA PRO A 73 26.31 -15.40 8.80
C PRO A 73 26.77 -16.84 8.57
N LYS A 74 26.07 -17.81 9.14
CA LYS A 74 26.29 -19.21 8.82
C LYS A 74 26.23 -19.33 7.31
N SER A 75 27.38 -19.66 6.75
CA SER A 75 27.71 -19.79 5.32
C SER A 75 26.48 -19.80 4.40
N LYS A 76 26.50 -18.89 3.44
CA LYS A 76 25.69 -18.86 2.22
C LYS A 76 24.66 -20.00 2.24
N VAL A 77 23.47 -19.72 2.74
CA VAL A 77 22.32 -20.50 2.32
C VAL A 77 22.51 -20.55 0.81
N GLN A 78 22.77 -21.74 0.28
CA GLN A 78 22.72 -21.92 -1.16
C GLN A 78 21.44 -21.22 -1.53
N LYS A 79 21.54 -20.16 -2.37
CA LYS A 79 20.38 -19.60 -3.01
C LYS A 79 19.58 -20.83 -3.37
N ALA A 80 18.53 -21.12 -2.62
CA ALA A 80 17.56 -22.04 -3.12
C ALA A 80 17.15 -21.31 -4.38
N GLU A 81 17.76 -21.70 -5.50
CA GLU A 81 17.28 -21.27 -6.79
C GLU A 81 15.78 -21.37 -6.60
N ARG A 82 15.06 -20.25 -6.72
CA ARG A 82 13.67 -20.32 -7.13
C ARG A 82 13.76 -21.12 -8.42
N ILE A 83 13.82 -22.45 -8.25
CA ILE A 83 13.57 -23.31 -9.35
C ILE A 83 12.15 -22.90 -9.70
N PRO A 84 11.93 -22.20 -10.84
CA PRO A 84 10.61 -22.11 -11.37
C PRO A 84 10.13 -23.55 -11.29
N LYS A 85 9.13 -23.83 -10.44
CA LYS A 85 8.62 -25.20 -10.37
C LYS A 85 8.44 -25.56 -11.82
N ARG A 86 9.33 -26.45 -12.32
CA ARG A 86 9.30 -26.99 -13.67
C ARG A 86 7.83 -27.14 -13.95
N LEU A 87 7.35 -26.64 -15.10
CA LEU A 87 5.97 -26.82 -15.54
C LEU A 87 5.40 -28.03 -14.83
N ASP A 88 4.35 -27.84 -14.09
CA ASP A 88 3.56 -28.99 -13.68
C ASP A 88 3.32 -29.76 -14.98
N ASP A 89 3.93 -30.95 -15.15
CA ASP A 89 3.85 -31.74 -16.38
C ASP A 89 2.38 -31.96 -16.83
N THR A 90 1.45 -31.47 -16.01
CA THR A 90 0.00 -31.44 -16.27
C THR A 90 -0.46 -30.28 -17.17
N VAL A 91 0.33 -29.21 -17.36
CA VAL A 91 -0.04 -28.08 -18.23
C VAL A 91 0.34 -28.39 -19.67
N THR A 92 -0.63 -28.51 -20.54
CA THR A 92 -0.48 -28.89 -21.95
C THR A 92 -1.43 -28.08 -22.84
N ASP A 93 -1.19 -28.07 -24.16
CA ASP A 93 -2.12 -27.42 -25.09
C ASP A 93 -3.57 -27.93 -25.00
N ARG A 94 -3.81 -29.10 -24.43
CA ARG A 94 -5.17 -29.63 -24.25
C ARG A 94 -5.93 -28.88 -23.16
N ASN A 95 -5.25 -28.47 -22.08
CA ASN A 95 -5.89 -27.90 -20.90
C ASN A 95 -5.46 -26.48 -20.58
N ALA A 96 -4.61 -25.83 -21.40
CA ALA A 96 -4.12 -24.49 -21.19
C ALA A 96 -4.37 -23.59 -22.40
N VAL A 97 -4.51 -22.29 -22.12
CA VAL A 97 -4.36 -21.20 -23.08
C VAL A 97 -3.07 -20.46 -22.74
N TYR A 98 -2.20 -20.29 -23.72
CA TYR A 98 -0.87 -19.72 -23.53
C TYR A 98 -0.83 -18.24 -23.88
N VAL A 99 -0.09 -17.47 -23.08
CA VAL A 99 0.14 -16.03 -23.28
C VAL A 99 1.63 -15.75 -23.31
N HIS A 100 2.10 -14.91 -24.23
CA HIS A 100 3.49 -14.50 -24.28
C HIS A 100 3.61 -12.97 -24.41
N PRO A 101 4.39 -12.28 -23.56
CA PRO A 101 4.35 -10.83 -23.45
C PRO A 101 4.90 -10.08 -24.68
N THR A 102 5.75 -10.73 -25.50
CA THR A 102 6.40 -10.08 -26.65
C THR A 102 6.18 -10.80 -27.98
N LYS A 103 5.85 -12.10 -27.97
CA LYS A 103 5.64 -12.92 -29.18
C LYS A 103 4.17 -13.28 -29.37
N GLY A 104 3.33 -12.96 -28.39
CA GLY A 104 1.91 -13.20 -28.45
C GLY A 104 1.20 -12.26 -29.44
N ASN A 105 0.08 -12.73 -29.95
CA ASN A 105 -0.85 -11.94 -30.73
C ASN A 105 -2.27 -12.42 -30.42
N ASP A 106 -3.16 -11.49 -30.15
CA ASP A 106 -4.54 -11.81 -29.75
C ASP A 106 -5.42 -12.36 -30.90
N GLU A 107 -4.88 -12.42 -32.11
CA GLU A 107 -5.48 -13.15 -33.22
C GLU A 107 -5.07 -14.64 -33.27
N ASN A 108 -4.15 -15.06 -32.40
CA ASN A 108 -3.67 -16.43 -32.33
C ASN A 108 -4.68 -17.37 -31.60
N GLU A 109 -4.43 -18.68 -31.73
CA GLU A 109 -5.28 -19.72 -31.12
C GLU A 109 -5.01 -19.96 -29.63
N GLY A 110 -4.01 -19.33 -29.04
CA GLY A 110 -3.65 -19.52 -27.64
C GLY A 110 -2.97 -20.84 -27.34
N THR A 111 -2.30 -21.45 -28.31
CA THR A 111 -1.47 -22.65 -28.10
C THR A 111 -0.05 -22.29 -27.67
N SER A 112 0.74 -23.28 -27.23
CA SER A 112 2.14 -23.04 -26.82
C SER A 112 3.02 -22.51 -27.97
N THR A 113 2.68 -22.80 -29.23
CA THR A 113 3.40 -22.34 -30.42
C THR A 113 2.77 -21.10 -31.06
N SER A 114 1.54 -20.76 -30.70
CA SER A 114 0.77 -19.62 -31.19
C SER A 114 0.05 -18.93 -30.02
N PRO A 115 0.79 -18.30 -29.09
CA PRO A 115 0.24 -17.75 -27.87
C PRO A 115 -0.51 -16.43 -28.11
N LEU A 116 -1.43 -16.10 -27.20
CA LEU A 116 -2.06 -14.79 -27.13
C LEU A 116 -1.10 -13.74 -26.54
N SER A 117 -1.42 -12.46 -26.70
CA SER A 117 -0.67 -11.35 -26.09
C SER A 117 -1.28 -10.89 -24.78
N SER A 118 -2.61 -10.93 -24.63
CA SER A 118 -3.29 -10.43 -23.44
C SER A 118 -3.76 -11.54 -22.50
N ILE A 119 -3.57 -11.30 -21.19
CA ILE A 119 -4.00 -12.23 -20.14
C ILE A 119 -5.53 -12.29 -20.06
N GLN A 120 -6.22 -11.15 -20.21
CA GLN A 120 -7.69 -11.12 -20.21
C GLN A 120 -8.28 -12.00 -21.29
N LYS A 121 -7.82 -11.84 -22.54
CA LYS A 121 -8.33 -12.65 -23.64
C LYS A 121 -8.06 -14.14 -23.46
N ALA A 122 -6.92 -14.47 -22.86
CA ALA A 122 -6.61 -15.87 -22.53
C ALA A 122 -7.55 -16.43 -21.45
N ALA A 123 -7.89 -15.62 -20.46
CA ALA A 123 -8.85 -16.01 -19.41
C ALA A 123 -10.25 -16.24 -20.01
N ASP A 124 -10.74 -15.32 -20.85
CA ASP A 124 -12.04 -15.42 -21.53
C ASP A 124 -12.10 -16.65 -22.44
N LEU A 125 -11.02 -16.90 -23.19
CA LEU A 125 -10.93 -18.08 -24.05
C LEU A 125 -10.90 -19.38 -23.24
N ALA A 126 -10.14 -19.40 -22.14
CA ALA A 126 -10.06 -20.57 -21.27
C ALA A 126 -11.41 -20.85 -20.56
N ALA A 127 -12.11 -19.81 -20.14
CA ALA A 127 -13.43 -19.92 -19.51
C ALA A 127 -14.49 -20.50 -20.43
N THR A 128 -14.43 -20.19 -21.75
CA THR A 128 -15.42 -20.60 -22.73
C THR A 128 -15.06 -21.89 -23.48
N THR A 129 -13.83 -22.39 -23.34
CA THR A 129 -13.36 -23.58 -24.05
C THR A 129 -13.36 -24.80 -23.14
N GLU A 130 -14.12 -25.83 -23.50
CA GLU A 130 -14.22 -27.07 -22.74
C GLU A 130 -12.84 -27.73 -22.51
N GLY A 131 -12.57 -28.12 -21.28
CA GLY A 131 -11.32 -28.77 -20.89
C GLY A 131 -10.16 -27.82 -20.57
N LYS A 132 -10.24 -26.51 -20.90
CA LYS A 132 -9.23 -25.54 -20.50
C LYS A 132 -9.40 -25.18 -19.04
N LYS A 133 -8.28 -25.19 -18.29
CA LYS A 133 -8.24 -24.89 -16.87
C LYS A 133 -7.07 -23.98 -16.50
N TYR A 134 -6.12 -23.78 -17.41
CA TYR A 134 -4.93 -23.01 -17.17
C TYR A 134 -4.80 -21.83 -18.13
N VAL A 135 -4.43 -20.68 -17.59
CA VAL A 135 -3.83 -19.57 -18.32
C VAL A 135 -2.33 -19.67 -18.07
N ALA A 136 -1.61 -20.16 -19.06
CA ALA A 136 -0.18 -20.46 -18.99
C ALA A 136 0.64 -19.26 -19.48
N LEU A 137 1.38 -18.63 -18.59
CA LEU A 137 2.09 -17.39 -18.84
C LEU A 137 3.59 -17.69 -19.10
N PHE A 138 4.08 -17.37 -20.29
CA PHE A 138 5.52 -17.42 -20.55
C PHE A 138 6.25 -16.33 -19.77
N ALA A 139 7.53 -16.60 -19.45
CA ALA A 139 8.38 -15.65 -18.73
C ALA A 139 8.46 -14.29 -19.40
N GLY A 140 8.48 -13.24 -18.59
CA GLY A 140 8.61 -11.86 -19.01
C GLY A 140 7.63 -10.93 -18.32
N THR A 141 7.64 -9.66 -18.72
CA THR A 141 6.79 -8.62 -18.13
C THR A 141 5.59 -8.33 -19.01
N TYR A 142 4.41 -8.46 -18.44
CA TYR A 142 3.12 -8.10 -19.01
C TYR A 142 2.73 -6.71 -18.51
N TYR A 143 2.87 -5.70 -19.33
CA TYR A 143 2.41 -4.34 -19.04
C TYR A 143 0.93 -4.24 -19.35
N LEU A 144 0.10 -4.12 -18.33
CA LEU A 144 -1.35 -4.06 -18.48
C LEU A 144 -1.78 -2.65 -18.90
N SER A 145 -2.60 -2.56 -19.94
CA SER A 145 -3.31 -1.33 -20.31
C SER A 145 -4.59 -1.13 -19.51
N GLU A 146 -5.16 -2.21 -18.98
CA GLU A 146 -6.39 -2.23 -18.21
C GLU A 146 -6.38 -3.37 -17.20
N THR A 147 -7.22 -3.26 -16.17
CA THR A 147 -7.40 -4.27 -15.13
C THR A 147 -7.89 -5.60 -15.72
N ILE A 148 -7.32 -6.72 -15.28
CA ILE A 148 -7.84 -8.06 -15.58
C ILE A 148 -9.07 -8.29 -14.72
N VAL A 149 -10.22 -8.52 -15.36
CA VAL A 149 -11.50 -8.74 -14.66
C VAL A 149 -11.90 -10.21 -14.72
N LEU A 150 -12.05 -10.82 -13.57
CA LEU A 150 -12.45 -12.22 -13.43
C LEU A 150 -13.83 -12.31 -12.76
N THR A 151 -14.80 -12.85 -13.49
CA THR A 151 -16.17 -13.05 -13.05
C THR A 151 -16.44 -14.53 -12.70
N SER A 152 -17.64 -14.85 -12.28
CA SER A 152 -18.05 -16.26 -12.04
C SER A 152 -17.82 -17.19 -13.23
N GLU A 153 -17.80 -16.67 -14.45
CA GLU A 153 -17.49 -17.42 -15.68
C GLU A 153 -16.05 -17.96 -15.72
N HIS A 154 -15.12 -17.26 -15.04
CA HIS A 154 -13.71 -17.63 -14.94
C HIS A 154 -13.41 -18.62 -13.82
N SER A 155 -14.45 -19.16 -13.17
CA SER A 155 -14.29 -20.07 -12.03
C SER A 155 -13.51 -21.33 -12.41
N GLY A 156 -12.60 -21.74 -11.53
CA GLY A 156 -11.77 -22.94 -11.73
C GLY A 156 -10.49 -22.72 -12.56
N LEU A 157 -10.21 -21.51 -13.02
CA LEU A 157 -9.00 -21.20 -13.76
C LEU A 157 -7.77 -21.10 -12.84
N THR A 158 -6.64 -21.56 -13.35
CA THR A 158 -5.32 -21.40 -12.73
C THR A 158 -4.42 -20.54 -13.63
N PHE A 159 -3.95 -19.43 -13.12
CA PHE A 159 -2.93 -18.59 -13.75
C PHE A 159 -1.56 -19.02 -13.24
N GLN A 160 -0.66 -19.39 -14.15
CA GLN A 160 0.63 -19.95 -13.76
C GLN A 160 1.74 -19.61 -14.75
N GLY A 161 2.93 -19.26 -14.23
CA GLY A 161 4.15 -19.15 -15.03
C GLY A 161 4.63 -20.53 -15.52
N VAL A 162 5.17 -20.61 -16.73
CA VAL A 162 5.51 -21.90 -17.36
C VAL A 162 7.00 -22.12 -17.64
N ASP A 163 7.82 -21.09 -17.79
CA ASP A 163 9.23 -21.25 -18.20
C ASP A 163 10.19 -20.27 -17.51
N GLY A 164 9.72 -19.50 -16.53
CA GLY A 164 10.55 -18.55 -15.79
C GLY A 164 9.72 -17.55 -15.01
N GLU A 165 10.32 -16.42 -14.65
CA GLU A 165 9.65 -15.37 -13.89
C GLU A 165 8.59 -14.68 -14.74
N VAL A 166 7.38 -14.61 -14.20
CA VAL A 166 6.26 -13.89 -14.78
C VAL A 166 5.99 -12.64 -13.96
N VAL A 167 6.02 -11.49 -14.61
CA VAL A 167 5.77 -10.19 -13.99
C VAL A 167 4.52 -9.56 -14.61
N VAL A 168 3.55 -9.22 -13.79
CA VAL A 168 2.36 -8.45 -14.18
C VAL A 168 2.51 -7.04 -13.64
N SER A 169 2.61 -6.06 -14.53
CA SER A 169 2.88 -4.67 -14.21
C SER A 169 1.68 -3.78 -14.55
N GLY A 170 1.27 -2.95 -13.59
CA GLY A 170 0.25 -1.91 -13.80
C GLY A 170 0.83 -0.59 -14.33
N GLY A 171 2.12 -0.55 -14.60
CA GLY A 171 2.77 0.67 -15.06
C GLY A 171 2.87 0.78 -16.58
N VAL A 172 3.02 1.99 -17.07
CA VAL A 172 3.36 2.31 -18.45
C VAL A 172 4.87 2.34 -18.58
N LYS A 173 5.42 1.48 -19.44
CA LYS A 173 6.84 1.48 -19.76
C LYS A 173 7.16 2.65 -20.69
N LEU A 174 8.16 3.44 -20.35
CA LEU A 174 8.74 4.41 -21.28
C LEU A 174 9.77 3.72 -22.16
N GLU A 175 9.68 3.96 -23.47
CA GLU A 175 10.67 3.43 -24.39
C GLU A 175 11.94 4.29 -24.40
N ALA A 176 13.07 3.71 -24.78
CA ALA A 176 14.36 4.38 -24.67
C ALA A 176 14.47 5.65 -25.54
N ASP A 177 13.72 5.73 -26.63
CA ASP A 177 13.66 6.90 -27.51
C ASP A 177 12.79 8.05 -26.96
N GLU A 178 11.95 7.78 -25.95
CA GLU A 178 11.25 8.82 -25.19
C GLU A 178 12.14 9.47 -24.10
N LEU A 179 13.31 8.92 -23.82
CA LEU A 179 14.18 9.29 -22.69
C LEU A 179 15.50 9.92 -23.17
N ASP A 180 15.42 11.02 -23.93
CA ASP A 180 16.60 11.82 -24.32
C ASP A 180 17.08 12.67 -23.14
N TRP A 181 17.81 12.03 -22.21
CA TRP A 181 18.32 12.68 -21.00
C TRP A 181 19.30 13.81 -21.32
N LYS A 182 19.03 15.01 -20.86
CA LYS A 182 19.90 16.16 -20.92
C LYS A 182 20.35 16.58 -19.52
N PRO A 183 21.60 17.01 -19.33
CA PRO A 183 22.03 17.53 -18.04
C PRO A 183 21.23 18.79 -17.69
N HIS A 184 20.68 18.83 -16.47
CA HIS A 184 19.99 20.00 -15.92
C HIS A 184 20.86 20.72 -14.89
N ASP A 185 21.27 20.01 -13.82
CA ASP A 185 22.24 20.49 -12.83
C ASP A 185 23.17 19.33 -12.48
N THR A 186 24.34 19.30 -13.12
CA THR A 186 25.34 18.25 -12.96
C THR A 186 26.64 18.76 -12.36
N ASP A 187 26.63 20.02 -11.88
CA ASP A 187 27.78 20.66 -11.28
C ASP A 187 27.78 20.51 -9.75
N ASN A 188 28.91 20.77 -9.13
CA ASN A 188 29.09 20.80 -7.67
C ASN A 188 28.62 19.55 -6.92
N GLY A 189 28.73 18.40 -7.56
CA GLY A 189 28.35 17.11 -6.95
C GLY A 189 26.89 16.70 -7.12
N LYS A 190 26.07 17.54 -7.76
CA LYS A 190 24.73 17.19 -8.18
C LYS A 190 24.75 16.31 -9.44
N ASN A 191 23.68 15.60 -9.71
CA ASN A 191 23.52 14.76 -10.90
C ASN A 191 22.06 14.71 -11.34
N ILE A 192 21.50 15.91 -11.61
CA ILE A 192 20.11 16.10 -12.01
C ILE A 192 20.01 16.15 -13.54
N TRP A 193 19.16 15.31 -14.08
CA TRP A 193 18.91 15.18 -15.51
C TRP A 193 17.45 15.46 -15.83
N VAL A 194 17.16 15.87 -17.05
CA VAL A 194 15.81 16.13 -17.54
C VAL A 194 15.58 15.44 -18.87
N ALA A 195 14.39 14.86 -19.03
CA ALA A 195 13.89 14.35 -20.29
C ALA A 195 12.50 14.94 -20.59
N ASP A 196 12.25 15.26 -21.85
CA ASP A 196 10.92 15.64 -22.31
C ASP A 196 10.15 14.35 -22.66
N ILE A 197 9.23 13.96 -21.78
CA ILE A 197 8.37 12.79 -21.98
C ILE A 197 6.97 13.17 -22.46
N GLY A 198 6.79 14.45 -22.82
CA GLY A 198 5.55 15.04 -23.26
C GLY A 198 4.54 15.25 -22.13
N LYS A 199 3.54 16.07 -22.43
CA LYS A 199 2.40 16.24 -21.51
C LYS A 199 1.53 15.00 -21.59
N ARG A 200 1.42 14.31 -20.47
CA ARG A 200 0.60 13.13 -20.35
C ARG A 200 -0.79 13.50 -19.89
N SER A 201 -1.80 12.84 -20.43
CA SER A 201 -3.19 12.98 -19.96
C SER A 201 -3.36 12.39 -18.56
N GLU A 202 -2.49 11.46 -18.21
CA GLU A 202 -2.44 10.81 -16.92
C GLU A 202 -1.36 11.47 -16.05
N GLU A 203 -1.68 11.68 -14.80
CA GLU A 203 -0.74 12.22 -13.83
C GLU A 203 0.41 11.22 -13.61
N VAL A 204 1.66 11.71 -13.61
CA VAL A 204 2.82 10.88 -13.26
C VAL A 204 2.86 10.71 -11.75
N LYS A 205 2.15 9.70 -11.26
CA LYS A 205 1.95 9.44 -9.82
C LYS A 205 3.09 8.71 -9.15
N GLY A 206 3.95 8.08 -9.93
CA GLY A 206 5.10 7.33 -9.46
C GLY A 206 6.12 7.16 -10.57
N LEU A 207 7.33 6.78 -10.19
CA LEU A 207 8.42 6.47 -11.12
C LEU A 207 9.22 5.29 -10.59
N GLN A 208 9.47 4.31 -11.45
CA GLN A 208 10.40 3.22 -11.16
C GLN A 208 11.48 3.18 -12.23
N ILE A 209 12.75 3.10 -11.83
CA ILE A 209 13.90 2.99 -12.73
C ILE A 209 14.71 1.76 -12.31
N GLY A 210 14.97 0.86 -13.27
CA GLY A 210 15.72 -0.36 -13.00
C GLY A 210 15.10 -1.26 -11.93
N GLY A 211 13.77 -1.26 -11.82
CA GLY A 211 13.01 -2.03 -10.83
C GLY A 211 13.05 -1.46 -9.41
N LYS A 212 13.51 -0.23 -9.24
CA LYS A 212 13.49 0.50 -7.97
C LYS A 212 12.53 1.67 -8.04
N ARG A 213 11.76 1.88 -6.98
CA ARG A 213 10.93 3.08 -6.84
C ARG A 213 11.82 4.30 -6.63
N MET A 214 11.55 5.37 -7.38
CA MET A 214 12.11 6.69 -7.13
C MET A 214 11.23 7.44 -6.13
N THR A 215 11.83 8.32 -5.36
CA THR A 215 11.12 9.17 -4.40
C THR A 215 10.70 10.48 -5.08
N ARG A 216 9.47 10.94 -4.88
CA ARG A 216 9.12 12.31 -5.28
C ARG A 216 9.96 13.31 -4.49
N ALA A 217 10.45 14.34 -5.16
CA ALA A 217 11.22 15.41 -4.53
C ALA A 217 10.51 15.89 -3.27
N ARG A 218 11.16 15.79 -2.10
CA ARG A 218 10.49 15.96 -0.82
C ARG A 218 11.37 16.53 0.28
N TYR A 219 10.72 17.11 1.27
CA TYR A 219 11.37 17.49 2.53
C TYR A 219 10.57 16.97 3.75
N PRO A 220 11.21 16.38 4.77
CA PRO A 220 12.62 15.96 4.81
C PRO A 220 12.95 14.83 3.84
N ASN A 221 14.21 14.78 3.42
CA ASN A 221 14.69 13.73 2.52
C ASN A 221 14.61 12.34 3.13
N ILE A 222 14.41 11.34 2.27
CA ILE A 222 14.59 9.94 2.64
C ILE A 222 16.08 9.60 2.46
N PRO A 223 16.75 9.03 3.46
CA PRO A 223 18.15 8.65 3.35
C PRO A 223 18.44 7.73 2.17
N ASN A 224 19.60 7.94 1.52
CA ASN A 224 20.04 7.17 0.36
C ASN A 224 19.98 5.64 0.58
N GLY A 225 19.42 4.94 -0.38
CA GLY A 225 19.35 3.49 -0.38
C GLY A 225 18.26 2.92 0.52
N ILE A 226 17.42 3.77 1.09
CA ILE A 226 16.27 3.38 1.89
C ILE A 226 15.02 3.54 1.05
N GLU A 227 14.45 2.43 0.64
CA GLU A 227 13.11 2.35 0.05
C GLU A 227 12.18 1.73 1.10
N VAL A 228 12.03 2.44 2.22
CA VAL A 228 11.28 1.97 3.37
C VAL A 228 10.30 3.02 3.85
N SER A 229 9.38 2.59 4.68
CA SER A 229 8.41 3.48 5.29
C SER A 229 9.02 4.55 6.22
N CYS A 230 10.27 4.42 6.61
CA CYS A 230 11.02 5.15 7.65
C CYS A 230 10.22 5.56 8.92
N GLY A 231 9.05 4.98 9.11
CA GLY A 231 8.21 5.21 10.27
C GLY A 231 7.95 6.70 10.50
N TYR A 232 8.47 7.22 11.59
CA TYR A 232 8.38 8.64 11.95
C TYR A 232 9.68 9.41 11.68
N GLY A 233 10.75 8.73 11.27
CA GLY A 233 12.09 9.32 11.19
C GLY A 233 12.29 10.33 10.06
N CYS A 234 11.54 10.21 8.97
CA CYS A 234 11.65 11.08 7.80
C CYS A 234 10.53 12.12 7.76
N MET A 235 10.30 12.80 8.88
CA MET A 235 9.24 13.79 9.03
C MET A 235 9.75 15.00 9.81
N LEU A 236 9.13 16.15 9.54
CA LEU A 236 9.28 17.33 10.39
C LEU A 236 8.47 17.13 11.68
N ASP A 237 9.05 17.51 12.80
CA ASP A 237 8.34 17.61 14.07
C ASP A 237 7.18 18.60 13.95
N GLY A 238 5.99 18.25 14.40
CA GLY A 238 4.81 19.10 14.39
C GLY A 238 4.99 20.45 15.07
N ALA A 239 5.94 20.57 15.99
CA ALA A 239 6.32 21.84 16.58
C ALA A 239 7.05 22.81 15.62
N LYS A 240 7.40 22.37 14.41
CA LYS A 240 8.09 23.17 13.38
C LYS A 240 7.17 24.05 12.54
N GLY A 241 5.86 23.93 12.70
CA GLY A 241 4.88 24.71 11.97
C GLY A 241 3.78 25.26 12.88
N ASP A 242 3.26 26.43 12.53
CA ASP A 242 2.08 27.02 13.14
C ASP A 242 0.84 26.51 12.38
N TRP A 243 0.11 25.63 13.00
CA TRP A 243 -1.03 24.97 12.39
C TRP A 243 -2.25 25.88 12.37
N THR A 244 -2.88 25.97 11.21
CA THR A 244 -4.14 26.69 11.06
C THR A 244 -5.26 25.90 11.75
N PRO A 245 -5.99 26.51 12.69
CA PRO A 245 -7.11 25.84 13.36
C PRO A 245 -8.17 25.37 12.36
N PRO A 246 -8.88 24.29 12.66
CA PRO A 246 -10.02 23.88 11.85
C PRO A 246 -11.13 24.95 11.90
N VAL A 247 -11.80 25.14 10.78
CA VAL A 247 -12.95 26.04 10.74
C VAL A 247 -14.20 25.36 11.32
N PRO A 248 -15.14 26.11 11.89
CA PRO A 248 -16.40 25.56 12.39
C PRO A 248 -17.18 24.82 11.28
N LEU A 249 -17.83 23.72 11.64
CA LEU A 249 -18.56 22.87 10.68
C LEU A 249 -19.66 23.61 9.92
N ASP A 250 -20.36 24.54 10.59
CA ASP A 250 -21.43 25.35 10.01
C ASP A 250 -20.92 26.37 8.99
N SER A 251 -19.63 26.67 8.99
CA SER A 251 -19.00 27.57 8.02
C SER A 251 -18.49 26.85 6.76
N LEU A 252 -18.55 25.52 6.73
CA LEU A 252 -18.05 24.75 5.61
C LEU A 252 -19.10 24.58 4.51
N PRO A 253 -18.66 24.52 3.24
CA PRO A 253 -19.58 24.18 2.16
C PRO A 253 -20.13 22.75 2.35
N PRO A 254 -21.26 22.43 1.75
CA PRO A 254 -21.78 21.07 1.71
C PRO A 254 -20.73 20.11 1.17
N VAL A 255 -20.62 18.96 1.78
CA VAL A 255 -19.73 17.90 1.32
C VAL A 255 -20.35 17.19 0.12
N GLU A 256 -19.60 17.03 -0.95
CA GLU A 256 -19.99 16.18 -2.07
C GLU A 256 -19.60 14.72 -1.79
N TYR A 257 -20.46 13.80 -2.20
CA TYR A 257 -20.20 12.37 -2.06
C TYR A 257 -19.42 11.84 -3.27
N TYR A 258 -18.45 11.00 -3.00
CA TYR A 258 -17.63 10.36 -4.04
C TYR A 258 -18.04 8.92 -4.34
N THR A 259 -19.11 8.42 -3.73
CA THR A 259 -19.61 7.06 -3.96
C THR A 259 -19.75 6.71 -5.43
N ASP A 260 -20.10 7.69 -6.26
CA ASP A 260 -20.26 7.50 -7.71
C ASP A 260 -18.91 7.43 -8.46
N LYS A 261 -17.80 7.76 -7.81
CA LYS A 261 -16.46 7.80 -8.40
C LYS A 261 -15.54 6.71 -7.84
N ASP A 262 -15.97 6.02 -6.79
CA ASP A 262 -15.24 4.89 -6.25
C ASP A 262 -15.43 3.69 -7.17
N PRO A 263 -14.37 3.20 -7.84
CA PRO A 263 -14.47 2.05 -8.74
C PRO A 263 -14.83 0.74 -8.00
N ALA A 264 -14.64 0.69 -6.69
CA ALA A 264 -15.00 -0.43 -5.86
C ALA A 264 -16.43 -0.36 -5.31
N HIS A 265 -17.06 0.82 -5.37
CA HIS A 265 -18.42 1.05 -4.88
C HIS A 265 -19.27 1.71 -5.95
N THR A 266 -20.13 0.93 -6.56
CA THR A 266 -21.24 1.48 -7.32
C THR A 266 -22.46 1.59 -6.39
N LYS A 267 -23.26 2.61 -6.57
CA LYS A 267 -24.50 2.90 -5.81
C LYS A 267 -25.48 1.71 -5.69
N ASN A 268 -25.23 0.66 -6.45
CA ASN A 268 -26.05 -0.55 -6.52
C ASN A 268 -25.45 -1.73 -5.74
N ASP A 269 -24.28 -1.58 -5.19
CA ASP A 269 -23.58 -2.66 -4.51
C ASP A 269 -23.97 -2.74 -3.04
N THR A 270 -25.21 -2.90 -2.70
CA THR A 270 -25.64 -3.34 -1.37
C THR A 270 -26.13 -2.32 -0.36
N GLY A 271 -26.04 -1.04 -0.62
CA GLY A 271 -26.55 -0.05 0.32
C GLY A 271 -25.65 0.24 1.53
N ASP A 272 -24.44 -0.27 1.53
CA ASP A 272 -23.49 -0.09 2.62
C ASP A 272 -22.56 1.14 2.44
N ASP A 273 -22.95 2.09 1.61
CA ASP A 273 -22.27 3.37 1.43
C ASP A 273 -22.07 4.14 2.74
N TRP A 274 -22.82 3.79 3.75
CA TRP A 274 -22.75 4.38 5.08
C TRP A 274 -21.46 4.11 5.85
N PHE A 275 -20.61 3.19 5.39
CA PHE A 275 -19.26 3.01 5.92
C PHE A 275 -18.27 4.02 5.41
N LEU A 276 -18.59 4.64 4.30
CA LEU A 276 -17.68 5.54 3.64
C LEU A 276 -18.05 6.94 4.07
N TYR A 277 -17.23 7.57 4.85
CA TYR A 277 -17.27 9.00 4.94
C TYR A 277 -16.10 9.59 4.23
N TYR A 278 -16.46 10.52 3.40
CA TYR A 278 -15.50 11.23 2.61
C TYR A 278 -15.28 12.58 3.25
N MET A 279 -14.06 12.81 3.56
CA MET A 279 -13.63 14.12 3.91
C MET A 279 -13.13 14.76 2.64
N ILE A 280 -14.00 15.53 2.02
CA ILE A 280 -13.70 16.16 0.76
C ILE A 280 -13.25 17.57 0.99
N GLY A 281 -12.12 17.90 0.37
CA GLY A 281 -11.62 19.23 0.37
C GLY A 281 -11.22 19.70 1.75
N VAL A 282 -11.32 20.94 1.92
CA VAL A 282 -10.82 21.68 3.05
C VAL A 282 -11.55 21.32 4.34
N ASN A 283 -10.80 21.19 5.41
CA ASN A 283 -11.28 21.17 6.79
C ASN A 283 -11.94 19.90 7.26
N GLY A 284 -11.69 18.80 6.58
CA GLY A 284 -12.00 17.47 7.10
C GLY A 284 -13.44 17.29 7.59
N ARG A 285 -14.40 17.83 6.87
CA ARG A 285 -15.78 17.66 7.20
C ARG A 285 -16.23 16.27 6.82
N CYS A 286 -16.79 15.56 7.77
CA CYS A 286 -17.44 14.29 7.52
C CYS A 286 -18.64 14.47 6.60
N ALA A 287 -18.76 13.64 5.58
CA ALA A 287 -19.96 13.60 4.76
C ALA A 287 -21.10 13.08 5.61
N VAL A 288 -22.18 13.82 5.64
CA VAL A 288 -23.39 13.46 6.36
C VAL A 288 -24.39 12.91 5.36
N TYR A 289 -24.70 11.62 5.48
CA TYR A 289 -25.79 11.00 4.75
C TYR A 289 -27.12 11.22 5.48
N ASP A 290 -28.21 11.14 4.77
CA ASP A 290 -29.55 11.09 5.34
C ASP A 290 -30.17 9.72 4.99
N PRO A 291 -30.36 8.82 5.96
CA PRO A 291 -30.03 8.95 7.39
C PRO A 291 -28.55 8.98 7.69
N PRO A 292 -28.14 9.50 8.86
CA PRO A 292 -26.73 9.48 9.25
C PRO A 292 -26.21 8.06 9.28
N VAL A 293 -25.20 7.80 8.49
CA VAL A 293 -24.72 6.46 8.20
C VAL A 293 -23.66 5.96 9.14
N SER A 294 -23.09 6.85 9.93
CA SER A 294 -22.16 6.47 10.97
C SER A 294 -22.29 7.39 12.17
N TYR A 295 -22.31 6.78 13.32
CA TYR A 295 -22.25 7.46 14.60
C TYR A 295 -21.05 8.41 14.71
N TRP A 296 -19.93 8.08 14.11
CA TRP A 296 -18.71 8.87 14.14
C TRP A 296 -18.78 10.11 13.26
N CYS A 297 -19.68 10.12 12.32
CA CYS A 297 -19.99 11.27 11.48
C CYS A 297 -21.23 12.03 11.92
N SER A 298 -21.84 11.67 13.05
CA SER A 298 -23.00 12.38 13.57
C SER A 298 -22.60 13.76 14.10
N GLU A 299 -23.54 14.70 14.08
CA GLU A 299 -23.35 16.05 14.62
C GLU A 299 -23.05 16.06 16.13
N ASN A 300 -23.36 14.96 16.80
CA ASN A 300 -23.14 14.82 18.24
C ASN A 300 -22.58 13.44 18.57
N PRO A 301 -21.33 13.16 18.24
CA PRO A 301 -20.68 11.95 18.70
C PRO A 301 -20.64 11.96 20.22
N SER A 302 -21.04 10.87 20.85
CA SER A 302 -21.13 10.78 22.31
C SER A 302 -19.85 11.23 23.00
N GLY A 303 -19.92 12.32 23.73
CA GLY A 303 -18.83 12.84 24.54
C GLY A 303 -17.80 13.70 23.83
N GLY A 304 -17.89 13.89 22.52
CA GLY A 304 -17.09 14.85 21.77
C GLY A 304 -17.96 15.99 21.28
N GLY A 305 -17.50 17.20 21.32
CA GLY A 305 -18.17 18.33 20.67
C GLY A 305 -18.08 18.21 19.14
N ALA A 306 -18.61 19.20 18.44
CA ALA A 306 -18.57 19.34 16.99
C ALA A 306 -17.15 19.24 16.37
N PHE A 307 -16.13 19.28 17.18
CA PHE A 307 -14.71 19.23 16.80
C PHE A 307 -14.15 17.81 16.62
N ALA A 308 -14.92 16.79 16.93
CA ALA A 308 -14.41 15.41 16.97
C ALA A 308 -13.89 14.89 15.61
N PHE A 309 -14.25 15.57 14.52
CA PHE A 309 -13.94 15.12 13.15
C PHE A 309 -13.26 16.19 12.29
N LEU A 310 -12.76 17.25 12.90
CA LEU A 310 -12.08 18.29 12.15
C LEU A 310 -10.62 17.92 11.91
N THR A 311 -10.10 18.35 10.75
CA THR A 311 -8.70 18.24 10.37
C THR A 311 -8.08 19.63 10.29
N PRO A 312 -6.75 19.79 10.40
CA PRO A 312 -6.12 21.07 10.17
C PRO A 312 -6.44 21.60 8.76
N SER A 313 -6.62 22.90 8.64
CA SER A 313 -6.91 23.55 7.35
C SER A 313 -5.66 24.13 6.66
N GLY A 314 -4.51 24.03 7.29
CA GLY A 314 -3.25 24.49 6.74
C GLY A 314 -2.14 24.53 7.76
N VAL A 315 -0.98 24.97 7.32
CA VAL A 315 0.22 25.11 8.14
C VAL A 315 1.10 26.27 7.65
N THR A 316 1.62 27.05 8.58
CA THR A 316 2.67 28.03 8.32
C THR A 316 3.99 27.50 8.84
N ILE A 317 5.02 27.45 8.01
CA ILE A 317 6.31 26.89 8.36
C ILE A 317 7.38 27.97 8.33
N ASP A 318 8.10 28.16 9.45
CA ASP A 318 9.25 29.07 9.48
C ASP A 318 10.26 28.63 8.40
N PRO A 319 10.71 29.53 7.50
CA PRO A 319 11.67 29.22 6.43
C PRO A 319 12.93 28.49 6.90
N LYS A 320 13.38 28.74 8.14
CA LYS A 320 14.54 28.00 8.70
C LYS A 320 14.30 26.51 8.86
N ASN A 321 13.03 26.09 8.95
CA ASN A 321 12.62 24.69 9.05
C ASN A 321 12.25 24.08 7.69
N LEU A 322 12.24 24.88 6.62
CA LEU A 322 11.99 24.48 5.26
C LEU A 322 13.02 25.19 4.36
N PRO A 323 14.27 24.72 4.34
CA PRO A 323 15.43 25.49 3.88
C PRO A 323 15.39 25.85 2.40
N ASN A 324 14.66 25.11 1.57
CA ASN A 324 14.53 25.37 0.13
C ASN A 324 13.33 26.28 -0.20
N SER A 325 12.58 26.74 0.81
CA SER A 325 11.51 27.73 0.62
C SER A 325 12.06 29.14 0.46
N PRO A 326 11.34 30.13 -0.15
CA PRO A 326 9.98 29.95 -0.67
C PRO A 326 9.96 29.17 -1.98
N TYR A 327 8.91 28.37 -2.15
CA TYR A 327 8.67 27.62 -3.37
C TYR A 327 8.06 28.51 -4.45
N ALA A 328 8.43 28.26 -5.70
CA ALA A 328 7.91 29.02 -6.83
C ALA A 328 6.48 28.63 -7.19
N ASP A 329 6.23 27.32 -7.27
CA ASP A 329 4.91 26.76 -7.56
C ASP A 329 4.73 25.38 -6.89
N PRO A 330 4.23 25.33 -5.65
CA PRO A 330 3.92 24.07 -4.98
C PRO A 330 2.48 23.60 -5.20
N SER A 331 1.82 24.00 -6.28
CA SER A 331 0.39 23.66 -6.53
C SER A 331 0.14 22.16 -6.66
N ASP A 332 1.17 21.39 -7.01
CA ASP A 332 1.11 19.92 -7.10
C ASP A 332 1.68 19.21 -5.87
N ALA A 333 2.07 19.98 -4.87
CA ALA A 333 2.64 19.42 -3.65
C ALA A 333 1.57 18.71 -2.82
N GLN A 334 2.04 17.71 -2.09
CA GLN A 334 1.23 16.93 -1.17
C GLN A 334 1.85 16.95 0.22
N PHE A 335 1.00 17.06 1.24
CA PHE A 335 1.38 16.94 2.64
C PHE A 335 0.86 15.63 3.20
N PHE A 336 1.75 14.88 3.85
CA PHE A 336 1.37 13.86 4.80
C PHE A 336 1.47 14.43 6.21
N VAL A 337 0.48 14.19 7.05
CA VAL A 337 0.41 14.71 8.41
C VAL A 337 -0.07 13.63 9.37
N TRP A 338 0.67 13.38 10.44
CA TRP A 338 0.15 12.65 11.59
C TRP A 338 -0.69 13.56 12.49
N ARG A 339 -1.83 13.05 12.94
CA ARG A 339 -2.49 13.62 14.10
C ARG A 339 -1.58 13.51 15.33
N PRO A 340 -1.53 14.50 16.22
CA PRO A 340 -0.90 14.34 17.54
C PRO A 340 -1.38 13.06 18.22
N ALA A 341 -0.50 12.35 18.92
CA ALA A 341 -0.69 10.99 19.41
C ALA A 341 -0.85 9.88 18.35
N ARG A 342 -0.78 10.22 17.06
CA ARG A 342 -0.64 9.27 15.94
C ARG A 342 -1.76 8.22 15.83
N TRP A 343 -2.97 8.60 16.21
CA TRP A 343 -4.16 7.75 16.02
C TRP A 343 -4.71 7.80 14.60
N ALA A 344 -4.49 8.93 13.90
CA ALA A 344 -4.94 9.17 12.54
C ALA A 344 -3.85 9.83 11.73
N ASN A 345 -3.92 9.71 10.41
CA ASN A 345 -3.10 10.47 9.49
C ASN A 345 -3.98 11.14 8.43
N TRP A 346 -3.44 12.17 7.84
CA TRP A 346 -4.07 12.88 6.75
C TRP A 346 -3.09 13.07 5.61
N MET A 347 -3.62 13.12 4.40
CA MET A 347 -2.91 13.55 3.21
C MET A 347 -3.71 14.64 2.55
N PHE A 348 -3.02 15.69 2.12
CA PHE A 348 -3.64 16.86 1.52
C PHE A 348 -2.87 17.29 0.28
N GLU A 349 -3.59 17.68 -0.76
CA GLU A 349 -3.06 18.57 -1.79
C GLU A 349 -3.00 19.99 -1.25
N ILE A 350 -2.18 20.83 -1.87
CA ILE A 350 -2.12 22.25 -1.53
C ILE A 350 -3.28 22.97 -2.23
N GLY A 351 -4.06 23.72 -1.46
CA GLY A 351 -5.06 24.62 -1.99
C GLY A 351 -4.47 25.97 -2.43
N GLU A 352 -3.78 26.63 -1.52
CA GLU A 352 -3.12 27.91 -1.77
C GLU A 352 -1.77 27.97 -1.04
N TYR A 353 -0.84 28.74 -1.59
CA TYR A 353 0.46 28.99 -0.98
C TYR A 353 0.79 30.47 -0.97
N ASP A 354 1.08 31.00 0.20
CA ASP A 354 1.62 32.37 0.36
C ASP A 354 3.13 32.31 0.60
N SER A 355 3.90 32.61 -0.43
CA SER A 355 5.36 32.63 -0.40
C SER A 355 5.97 33.69 0.54
N THR A 356 5.19 34.70 0.94
CA THR A 356 5.65 35.78 1.84
C THR A 356 5.69 35.28 3.29
N THR A 357 4.70 34.51 3.66
CA THR A 357 4.55 33.99 5.03
C THR A 357 4.90 32.51 5.15
N ASN A 358 5.16 31.86 4.02
CA ASN A 358 5.34 30.40 3.93
C ASN A 358 4.15 29.63 4.49
N ASN A 359 2.94 30.13 4.20
CA ASN A 359 1.69 29.54 4.61
C ASN A 359 1.11 28.65 3.50
N PHE A 360 0.74 27.43 3.87
CA PHE A 360 0.07 26.47 3.00
C PHE A 360 -1.35 26.27 3.51
N THR A 361 -2.34 26.49 2.68
CA THR A 361 -3.71 26.04 2.93
C THR A 361 -3.91 24.68 2.29
N PHE A 362 -4.61 23.78 2.98
CA PHE A 362 -4.87 22.45 2.47
C PHE A 362 -6.12 22.45 1.57
N GLY A 363 -5.98 21.75 0.45
CA GLY A 363 -7.02 21.53 -0.53
C GLY A 363 -7.70 20.17 -0.35
N TYR A 364 -7.74 19.41 -1.45
CA TYR A 364 -8.32 18.07 -1.47
C TYR A 364 -7.56 17.11 -0.54
N GLY A 365 -8.29 16.25 0.16
CA GLY A 365 -7.73 15.25 1.06
C GLY A 365 -8.33 15.25 2.46
N GLY A 366 -7.57 14.78 3.44
CA GLY A 366 -8.01 14.73 4.84
C GLY A 366 -9.13 13.73 5.11
N PHE A 367 -9.08 12.58 4.48
CA PHE A 367 -10.17 11.58 4.44
C PHE A 367 -10.55 10.97 5.79
N GLN A 368 -9.80 11.23 6.83
CA GLN A 368 -10.10 10.73 8.18
C GLN A 368 -10.33 11.88 9.15
N GLY A 369 -11.42 11.84 9.88
CA GLY A 369 -11.68 12.79 10.96
C GLY A 369 -10.79 12.57 12.17
N ALA A 370 -10.29 13.65 12.76
CA ALA A 370 -9.60 13.59 14.03
C ALA A 370 -10.59 13.70 15.19
N ARG A 371 -10.27 13.06 16.30
CA ARG A 371 -10.95 13.28 17.56
C ARG A 371 -10.26 14.40 18.32
N GLY A 372 -11.04 15.36 18.82
CA GLY A 372 -10.53 16.45 19.63
C GLY A 372 -10.06 17.66 18.82
N GLU A 373 -9.57 18.66 19.53
CA GLU A 373 -9.13 19.95 19.00
C GLU A 373 -7.65 19.96 18.59
N GLU A 374 -7.01 18.81 18.63
CA GLU A 374 -5.59 18.71 18.32
C GLU A 374 -5.34 18.92 16.82
N VAL A 375 -4.50 19.85 16.51
CA VAL A 375 -4.07 20.16 15.15
C VAL A 375 -2.57 19.93 15.02
N GLY A 376 -2.13 19.58 13.81
CA GLY A 376 -0.73 19.32 13.54
C GLY A 376 -0.29 17.93 13.96
N GLY A 377 0.98 17.70 13.87
CA GLY A 377 1.68 16.45 14.09
C GLY A 377 2.90 16.38 13.20
N ASP A 378 3.64 15.29 13.27
CA ASP A 378 4.79 15.10 12.37
C ASP A 378 4.31 15.01 10.93
N PHE A 379 5.03 15.65 10.02
CA PHE A 379 4.62 15.80 8.63
C PHE A 379 5.79 15.81 7.65
N PHE A 380 5.49 15.61 6.39
CA PHE A 380 6.40 15.89 5.28
C PHE A 380 5.65 16.52 4.12
N VAL A 381 6.39 17.22 3.26
CA VAL A 381 5.91 17.74 1.99
C VAL A 381 6.65 17.07 0.85
N GLU A 382 5.95 16.69 -0.21
CA GLU A 382 6.55 16.07 -1.38
C GLU A 382 5.95 16.60 -2.69
N ASN A 383 6.61 16.26 -3.81
CA ASN A 383 6.30 16.75 -5.14
C ASN A 383 6.51 18.26 -5.30
N VAL A 384 7.65 18.75 -4.83
CA VAL A 384 8.10 20.14 -4.94
C VAL A 384 9.42 20.18 -5.68
N PHE A 385 9.54 21.03 -6.71
CA PHE A 385 10.73 21.07 -7.55
C PHE A 385 11.99 21.51 -6.79
N GLU A 386 11.87 22.49 -5.90
CA GLU A 386 12.98 23.00 -5.10
C GLU A 386 13.55 21.97 -4.13
N GLU A 387 12.76 20.94 -3.81
CA GLU A 387 13.19 19.82 -2.97
C GLU A 387 13.80 18.67 -3.78
N LEU A 388 14.07 18.86 -5.07
CA LEU A 388 14.84 17.91 -5.88
C LEU A 388 16.33 18.08 -5.57
N ASP A 389 16.74 17.71 -4.37
CA ASP A 389 18.08 17.98 -3.85
C ASP A 389 18.80 16.73 -3.33
N HIS A 390 18.15 15.54 -3.40
CA HIS A 390 18.69 14.30 -2.89
C HIS A 390 18.73 13.19 -3.96
N PRO A 391 19.84 12.41 -4.07
CA PRO A 391 19.92 11.32 -5.04
C PRO A 391 18.80 10.28 -4.86
N GLY A 392 18.16 9.90 -5.96
CA GLY A 392 17.03 8.99 -5.97
C GLY A 392 15.67 9.69 -6.01
N GLU A 393 15.67 10.99 -6.05
CA GLU A 393 14.45 11.78 -6.20
C GLU A 393 14.12 12.09 -7.66
N TYR A 394 12.83 12.36 -7.90
CA TYR A 394 12.33 12.84 -9.18
C TYR A 394 11.26 13.91 -9.00
N PHE A 395 11.08 14.72 -10.05
CA PHE A 395 9.98 15.66 -10.18
C PHE A 395 9.46 15.64 -11.62
N TYR A 396 8.16 15.63 -11.80
CA TYR A 396 7.53 15.75 -13.11
C TYR A 396 6.80 17.09 -13.23
N ASP A 397 7.29 17.95 -14.12
CA ASP A 397 6.62 19.19 -14.49
C ASP A 397 5.49 18.89 -15.49
N LYS A 398 4.27 18.76 -14.98
CA LYS A 398 3.10 18.47 -15.82
C LYS A 398 2.76 19.59 -16.82
N HIS A 399 3.16 20.84 -16.52
CA HIS A 399 2.87 21.97 -17.38
C HIS A 399 3.73 21.95 -18.68
N ASN A 400 4.95 21.46 -18.56
CA ASN A 400 5.91 21.40 -19.65
C ASN A 400 6.17 19.98 -20.18
N GLY A 401 5.75 18.94 -19.46
CA GLY A 401 5.98 17.54 -19.83
C GLY A 401 7.39 17.06 -19.54
N LEU A 402 8.08 17.69 -18.58
CA LEU A 402 9.48 17.45 -18.28
C LEU A 402 9.65 16.57 -17.04
N LEU A 403 10.36 15.48 -17.21
CA LEU A 403 10.73 14.58 -16.10
C LEU A 403 12.16 14.88 -15.65
N TYR A 404 12.30 15.32 -14.41
CA TYR A 404 13.59 15.56 -13.76
C TYR A 404 13.91 14.39 -12.83
N VAL A 405 15.17 13.93 -12.86
CA VAL A 405 15.65 12.84 -12.01
C VAL A 405 17.01 13.20 -11.43
N TYR A 406 17.14 13.14 -10.11
CA TYR A 406 18.44 13.16 -9.45
C TYR A 406 19.00 11.75 -9.42
N ASN A 407 19.85 11.43 -10.40
CA ASN A 407 20.42 10.10 -10.52
C ASN A 407 21.47 9.81 -9.41
N ASN A 408 21.33 8.66 -8.77
CA ASN A 408 22.24 8.22 -7.69
C ASN A 408 23.60 7.66 -8.18
N ALA A 409 23.92 7.86 -9.46
CA ALA A 409 25.22 7.51 -10.02
C ALA A 409 26.22 8.68 -9.84
N SER A 410 27.48 8.44 -10.18
CA SER A 410 28.51 9.50 -10.19
C SER A 410 28.08 10.68 -11.08
N SER A 411 28.48 11.89 -10.69
CA SER A 411 28.17 13.11 -11.43
C SER A 411 28.52 12.97 -12.93
N GLY A 412 27.64 13.48 -13.78
CA GLY A 412 27.75 13.38 -15.24
C GLY A 412 27.28 12.06 -15.85
N THR A 413 26.76 11.11 -15.04
CA THR A 413 26.17 9.87 -15.54
C THR A 413 24.67 10.04 -15.66
N PRO A 414 24.06 9.90 -16.86
CA PRO A 414 22.61 10.00 -17.02
C PRO A 414 21.88 8.83 -16.36
N PRO A 415 20.58 9.01 -16.04
CA PRO A 415 19.73 7.89 -15.62
C PRO A 415 19.65 6.82 -16.71
N PRO A 416 19.39 5.56 -16.35
CA PRO A 416 19.12 4.53 -17.35
C PRO A 416 17.89 4.86 -18.21
N THR A 417 17.90 4.39 -19.45
CA THR A 417 16.74 4.45 -20.35
C THR A 417 15.98 3.13 -20.42
N GLU A 418 16.53 2.09 -19.80
CA GLU A 418 15.90 0.78 -19.73
C GLU A 418 15.13 0.61 -18.41
N ASN A 419 14.00 -0.09 -18.49
CA ASN A 419 13.15 -0.38 -17.33
C ASN A 419 12.71 0.89 -16.57
N VAL A 420 12.32 1.93 -17.31
CA VAL A 420 11.67 3.12 -16.75
C VAL A 420 10.17 2.92 -16.86
N VAL A 421 9.49 2.95 -15.72
CA VAL A 421 8.06 2.60 -15.61
C VAL A 421 7.34 3.66 -14.79
N LEU A 422 6.21 4.14 -15.32
CA LEU A 422 5.29 5.03 -14.62
C LEU A 422 4.13 4.20 -14.07
N PRO A 423 4.00 3.98 -12.76
CA PRO A 423 2.83 3.36 -12.16
C PRO A 423 1.53 4.04 -12.59
N ASN A 424 0.55 3.26 -13.07
CA ASN A 424 -0.67 3.79 -13.67
C ASN A 424 -1.95 3.13 -13.13
N LEU A 425 -2.11 1.82 -13.32
CA LEU A 425 -3.29 1.11 -12.83
C LEU A 425 -3.28 1.00 -11.31
N LYS A 426 -4.43 1.16 -10.68
CA LYS A 426 -4.64 0.94 -9.25
C LYS A 426 -4.91 -0.52 -8.92
N ILE A 427 -5.62 -1.21 -9.81
CA ILE A 427 -6.02 -2.62 -9.68
C ILE A 427 -5.43 -3.39 -10.87
N LEU A 428 -4.71 -4.46 -10.60
CA LEU A 428 -4.16 -5.35 -11.63
C LEU A 428 -5.13 -6.48 -11.95
N VAL A 429 -5.73 -7.08 -10.91
CA VAL A 429 -6.71 -8.16 -11.05
C VAL A 429 -7.90 -7.89 -10.14
N ASP A 430 -9.06 -7.80 -10.74
CA ASP A 430 -10.35 -7.63 -10.06
C ASP A 430 -11.16 -8.95 -10.16
N HIS A 431 -11.35 -9.62 -9.01
CA HIS A 431 -12.25 -10.78 -8.90
C HIS A 431 -13.64 -10.26 -8.53
N LYS A 432 -14.46 -10.10 -9.54
CA LYS A 432 -15.76 -9.41 -9.47
C LYS A 432 -16.92 -10.41 -9.48
N GLY A 433 -17.28 -10.89 -8.31
CA GLY A 433 -18.46 -11.72 -8.09
C GLY A 433 -19.44 -11.08 -7.10
N THR A 434 -20.42 -11.86 -6.70
CA THR A 434 -21.38 -11.51 -5.65
C THR A 434 -21.55 -12.72 -4.71
N GLN A 435 -22.23 -12.54 -3.59
CA GLN A 435 -22.59 -13.65 -2.69
C GLN A 435 -23.42 -14.73 -3.41
N TRP A 436 -24.22 -14.34 -4.40
CA TRP A 436 -25.13 -15.23 -5.11
C TRP A 436 -24.53 -15.84 -6.37
N ASP A 437 -23.53 -15.15 -6.94
CA ASP A 437 -22.80 -15.59 -8.12
C ASP A 437 -21.29 -15.34 -7.93
N PRO A 438 -20.64 -16.07 -7.03
CA PRO A 438 -19.25 -15.83 -6.71
C PRO A 438 -18.27 -16.42 -7.73
N VAL A 439 -17.11 -15.76 -7.84
CA VAL A 439 -15.93 -16.28 -8.53
C VAL A 439 -15.33 -17.41 -7.68
N ARG A 440 -15.23 -18.61 -8.22
CA ARG A 440 -14.83 -19.80 -7.45
C ARG A 440 -13.53 -20.41 -7.94
N LYS A 441 -12.70 -20.85 -6.97
CA LYS A 441 -11.54 -21.74 -7.23
C LYS A 441 -10.56 -21.20 -8.27
N VAL A 442 -10.40 -19.89 -8.34
CA VAL A 442 -9.35 -19.27 -9.14
C VAL A 442 -8.03 -19.34 -8.37
N GLN A 443 -6.97 -19.73 -9.06
CA GLN A 443 -5.64 -19.87 -8.47
C GLN A 443 -4.61 -19.02 -9.22
N HIS A 444 -3.76 -18.32 -8.47
CA HIS A 444 -2.60 -17.60 -8.98
C HIS A 444 -1.34 -18.24 -8.42
N LYS A 445 -0.42 -18.69 -9.28
CA LYS A 445 0.77 -19.43 -8.86
C LYS A 445 2.05 -18.81 -9.41
N GLY A 446 2.94 -18.40 -8.52
CA GLY A 446 4.29 -17.97 -8.87
C GLY A 446 4.35 -16.70 -9.73
N ILE A 447 3.37 -15.81 -9.60
CA ILE A 447 3.28 -14.57 -10.39
C ILE A 447 3.77 -13.40 -9.53
N LYS A 448 4.57 -12.52 -10.12
CA LYS A 448 5.00 -11.26 -9.50
C LYS A 448 4.13 -10.11 -10.00
N TYR A 449 3.52 -9.37 -9.08
CA TYR A 449 2.68 -8.19 -9.32
C TYR A 449 3.42 -6.93 -8.90
N ILE A 450 3.52 -5.93 -9.79
CA ILE A 450 4.29 -4.70 -9.57
C ILE A 450 3.61 -3.44 -10.11
N ALA A 451 4.12 -2.29 -9.68
CA ALA A 451 3.93 -0.98 -10.31
C ALA A 451 2.47 -0.55 -10.43
N THR A 452 1.68 -0.67 -9.35
CA THR A 452 0.40 0.03 -9.27
C THR A 452 0.58 1.50 -8.90
N SER A 453 -0.37 2.34 -9.30
CA SER A 453 -0.47 3.73 -8.83
C SER A 453 -0.83 3.78 -7.35
N TYR A 454 -0.53 4.90 -6.70
CA TYR A 454 -0.95 5.15 -5.34
C TYR A 454 -2.48 5.35 -5.26
N THR A 455 -3.03 5.06 -4.09
CA THR A 455 -4.46 5.18 -3.80
C THR A 455 -4.74 6.04 -2.57
N TYR A 456 -3.71 6.52 -1.89
CA TYR A 456 -3.86 7.27 -0.64
C TYR A 456 -4.54 8.64 -0.78
N MET A 457 -4.67 9.17 -2.01
CA MET A 457 -5.50 10.35 -2.32
C MET A 457 -6.90 9.97 -2.80
N ASP A 458 -7.24 8.69 -2.86
CA ASP A 458 -8.61 8.27 -3.14
C ASP A 458 -9.48 8.36 -1.87
N PRO A 459 -10.80 8.41 -2.01
CA PRO A 459 -11.68 8.44 -0.85
C PRO A 459 -11.48 7.25 0.08
N HIS A 460 -11.40 7.51 1.37
CA HIS A 460 -11.26 6.52 2.40
C HIS A 460 -12.56 6.34 3.18
N GLY A 461 -12.82 5.11 3.60
CA GLY A 461 -13.82 4.82 4.61
C GLY A 461 -13.17 4.58 5.97
N VAL A 462 -13.94 4.72 7.01
CA VAL A 462 -13.53 4.38 8.37
C VAL A 462 -14.35 3.18 8.83
N PRO A 463 -13.78 1.98 8.85
CA PRO A 463 -14.54 0.75 9.09
C PRO A 463 -15.16 0.68 10.48
N SER A 464 -14.56 1.36 11.43
CA SER A 464 -15.08 1.43 12.81
C SER A 464 -14.37 2.51 13.60
N GLY A 465 -15.00 3.02 14.63
CA GLY A 465 -14.37 3.83 15.67
C GLY A 465 -13.68 5.13 15.26
N GLY A 466 -13.47 5.42 14.01
CA GLY A 466 -12.94 6.67 13.49
C GLY A 466 -11.42 6.87 13.61
N ASP A 467 -10.65 5.87 13.99
CA ASP A 467 -9.20 5.97 14.16
C ASP A 467 -8.39 5.17 13.13
N TRP A 468 -9.04 4.59 12.14
CA TRP A 468 -8.39 3.90 11.03
C TRP A 468 -9.13 4.13 9.72
N ALA A 469 -8.59 4.96 8.86
CA ALA A 469 -9.11 5.15 7.52
C ALA A 469 -8.49 4.15 6.56
N LEU A 470 -9.27 3.69 5.59
CA LEU A 470 -8.84 2.69 4.64
C LEU A 470 -9.51 2.94 3.29
N ASP A 471 -8.72 3.06 2.24
CA ASP A 471 -9.20 3.03 0.87
C ASP A 471 -9.59 1.60 0.48
N ARG A 472 -10.78 1.41 -0.09
CA ARG A 472 -11.27 0.07 -0.45
C ARG A 472 -10.81 -0.33 -1.86
N ILE A 473 -9.49 -0.33 -2.05
CA ILE A 473 -8.80 -0.67 -3.31
C ILE A 473 -7.53 -1.47 -2.97
N GLY A 474 -7.14 -2.38 -3.85
CA GLY A 474 -5.85 -3.08 -3.78
C GLY A 474 -5.40 -3.54 -5.15
N ALA A 475 -4.12 -3.78 -5.34
CA ALA A 475 -3.59 -4.30 -6.60
C ALA A 475 -4.28 -5.60 -7.03
N ILE A 476 -4.63 -6.43 -6.07
CA ILE A 476 -5.58 -7.53 -6.23
C ILE A 476 -6.82 -7.19 -5.43
N PHE A 477 -7.95 -7.11 -6.10
CA PHE A 477 -9.23 -6.84 -5.47
C PHE A 477 -10.13 -8.08 -5.52
N LEU A 478 -10.68 -8.47 -4.38
CA LEU A 478 -11.51 -9.67 -4.22
C LEU A 478 -12.86 -9.28 -3.64
N GLN A 479 -13.92 -9.43 -4.41
CA GLN A 479 -15.28 -9.26 -3.93
C GLN A 479 -16.18 -10.36 -4.50
N GLY A 480 -16.96 -11.00 -3.64
CA GLY A 480 -17.82 -12.10 -4.06
C GLY A 480 -17.04 -13.33 -4.51
N THR A 481 -16.09 -13.82 -3.68
CA THR A 481 -15.23 -14.94 -4.08
C THR A 481 -15.33 -16.14 -3.13
N GLU A 482 -15.07 -17.32 -3.66
CA GLU A 482 -14.97 -18.58 -2.89
C GLU A 482 -13.75 -19.40 -3.34
N GLU A 483 -12.91 -19.82 -2.39
CA GLU A 483 -11.75 -20.70 -2.62
C GLU A 483 -10.72 -20.10 -3.62
N VAL A 484 -10.57 -18.77 -3.67
CA VAL A 484 -9.52 -18.12 -4.46
C VAL A 484 -8.19 -18.22 -3.71
N SER A 485 -7.11 -18.50 -4.43
CA SER A 485 -5.80 -18.68 -3.81
C SER A 485 -4.64 -18.04 -4.58
N PHE A 486 -3.65 -17.57 -3.80
CA PHE A 486 -2.36 -17.07 -4.24
C PHE A 486 -1.28 -17.94 -3.59
N ASP A 487 -0.49 -18.65 -4.38
CA ASP A 487 0.57 -19.54 -3.90
C ASP A 487 1.91 -19.18 -4.55
N GLY A 488 2.89 -18.80 -3.73
CA GLY A 488 4.22 -18.42 -4.17
C GLY A 488 4.23 -17.15 -5.03
N CYS A 489 3.26 -16.25 -4.83
CA CYS A 489 3.19 -14.97 -5.53
C CYS A 489 4.09 -13.92 -4.86
N THR A 490 4.52 -12.94 -5.63
CA THR A 490 5.27 -11.79 -5.12
C THR A 490 4.50 -10.51 -5.41
N PHE A 491 4.34 -9.69 -4.40
CA PHE A 491 3.72 -8.37 -4.47
C PHE A 491 4.81 -7.36 -4.12
N ASP A 492 5.31 -6.64 -5.13
CA ASP A 492 6.50 -5.81 -4.98
C ASP A 492 6.27 -4.42 -5.55
N ARG A 493 6.58 -3.37 -4.79
CA ARG A 493 6.46 -1.98 -5.22
C ARG A 493 5.10 -1.63 -5.81
N LEU A 494 4.07 -1.98 -5.06
CA LEU A 494 2.70 -1.55 -5.29
C LEU A 494 2.44 -0.28 -4.47
N ASP A 495 1.98 0.79 -5.11
CA ASP A 495 1.91 2.10 -4.45
C ASP A 495 0.60 2.32 -3.67
N GLY A 496 -0.36 1.40 -3.76
CA GLY A 496 -1.55 1.28 -2.90
C GLY A 496 -1.48 0.07 -1.98
N ASN A 497 -2.65 -0.52 -1.63
CA ASN A 497 -2.71 -1.79 -0.90
C ASN A 497 -2.36 -2.96 -1.82
N GLY A 498 -1.75 -4.02 -1.26
CA GLY A 498 -1.39 -5.21 -2.02
C GLY A 498 -2.61 -6.06 -2.40
N VAL A 499 -3.23 -6.71 -1.44
CA VAL A 499 -4.46 -7.49 -1.63
C VAL A 499 -5.59 -6.92 -0.80
N PHE A 500 -6.74 -6.68 -1.42
CA PHE A 500 -7.94 -6.21 -0.73
C PHE A 500 -9.07 -7.23 -0.83
N ILE A 501 -9.56 -7.70 0.31
CA ILE A 501 -10.65 -8.70 0.43
C ILE A 501 -11.91 -7.95 0.91
N SER A 502 -12.82 -7.65 -0.02
CA SER A 502 -13.99 -6.80 0.18
C SER A 502 -15.29 -7.61 0.26
N GLY A 503 -16.14 -7.31 1.23
CA GLY A 503 -17.47 -7.89 1.32
C GLY A 503 -17.48 -9.42 1.39
N TYR A 504 -18.40 -10.06 0.68
CA TYR A 504 -18.53 -11.53 0.69
C TYR A 504 -17.30 -12.23 0.11
N ASN A 505 -16.57 -12.95 0.93
CA ASN A 505 -15.50 -13.84 0.51
C ASN A 505 -15.46 -15.08 1.42
N ARG A 506 -15.14 -16.25 0.85
CA ARG A 506 -15.02 -17.52 1.60
C ARG A 506 -13.75 -18.26 1.21
N ASN A 507 -12.99 -18.69 2.21
CA ASN A 507 -11.79 -19.52 2.03
C ASN A 507 -10.74 -18.92 1.07
N VAL A 508 -10.57 -17.59 1.08
CA VAL A 508 -9.44 -16.96 0.39
C VAL A 508 -8.14 -17.41 1.06
N THR A 509 -7.18 -17.86 0.27
CA THR A 509 -5.91 -18.36 0.80
C THR A 509 -4.73 -17.67 0.13
N ILE A 510 -3.87 -17.05 0.93
CA ILE A 510 -2.60 -16.45 0.51
C ILE A 510 -1.50 -17.26 1.20
N MET A 511 -0.68 -17.95 0.42
CA MET A 511 0.36 -18.80 0.99
C MET A 511 1.69 -18.66 0.28
N ASN A 512 2.78 -18.88 1.02
CA ASN A 512 4.16 -18.86 0.49
C ASN A 512 4.44 -17.62 -0.36
N SER A 513 3.82 -16.49 -0.04
CA SER A 513 3.84 -15.27 -0.85
C SER A 513 4.60 -14.15 -0.16
N ASP A 514 5.21 -13.27 -0.95
CA ASP A 514 6.06 -12.18 -0.46
C ASP A 514 5.45 -10.82 -0.78
N PHE A 515 5.39 -9.93 0.21
CA PHE A 515 4.95 -8.55 0.07
C PHE A 515 6.11 -7.62 0.45
N SER A 516 6.52 -6.75 -0.47
CA SER A 516 7.62 -5.84 -0.20
C SER A 516 7.43 -4.47 -0.85
N PHE A 517 7.84 -3.43 -0.14
CA PHE A 517 7.79 -2.04 -0.61
C PHE A 517 6.38 -1.60 -1.03
N ILE A 518 5.40 -1.86 -0.18
CA ILE A 518 3.98 -1.58 -0.44
C ILE A 518 3.63 -0.16 0.05
N GLY A 519 2.90 0.60 -0.76
CA GLY A 519 2.51 1.98 -0.44
C GLY A 519 1.54 2.11 0.73
N GLY A 520 0.62 1.17 0.86
CA GLY A 520 -0.36 1.03 1.93
C GLY A 520 -0.21 -0.27 2.70
N ASN A 521 -1.33 -0.97 2.96
CA ASN A 521 -1.35 -2.26 3.65
C ASN A 521 -0.91 -3.39 2.72
N ALA A 522 -0.24 -4.42 3.26
CA ALA A 522 0.06 -5.60 2.44
C ALA A 522 -1.21 -6.39 2.13
N ILE A 523 -2.04 -6.67 3.15
CA ILE A 523 -3.32 -7.35 3.00
C ILE A 523 -4.37 -6.63 3.85
N ALA A 524 -5.47 -6.22 3.22
CA ALA A 524 -6.62 -5.62 3.88
C ALA A 524 -7.87 -6.50 3.68
N SER A 525 -8.66 -6.64 4.73
CA SER A 525 -9.90 -7.42 4.71
C SER A 525 -11.01 -6.62 5.39
N TRP A 526 -12.05 -6.28 4.63
CA TRP A 526 -13.12 -5.42 5.12
C TRP A 526 -14.48 -5.89 4.60
N GLY A 527 -15.30 -6.38 5.52
CA GLY A 527 -16.66 -6.82 5.23
C GLY A 527 -17.69 -5.70 5.20
N PHE A 528 -18.89 -6.09 4.82
CA PHE A 528 -20.10 -5.28 4.99
C PHE A 528 -20.96 -5.90 6.09
N THR A 529 -21.62 -5.05 6.85
CA THR A 529 -22.58 -5.43 7.89
C THR A 529 -23.70 -4.41 7.90
N ASN A 530 -24.89 -4.82 8.28
CA ASN A 530 -26.00 -3.90 8.52
C ASN A 530 -25.92 -3.38 9.96
N GLU A 531 -26.29 -2.12 10.17
CA GLU A 531 -26.52 -1.61 11.51
C GLU A 531 -28.01 -1.70 11.83
N THR A 532 -28.32 -2.37 12.92
CA THR A 532 -29.68 -2.33 13.43
C THR A 532 -29.88 -1.02 14.19
N GLU A 533 -30.88 -0.25 13.82
CA GLU A 533 -31.32 0.92 14.59
C GLU A 533 -31.69 0.48 16.01
N GLY A 534 -30.80 0.68 16.95
CA GLY A 534 -31.07 0.49 18.36
C GLY A 534 -31.42 1.83 18.99
N ASP A 535 -32.56 1.93 19.63
CA ASP A 535 -32.94 3.07 20.48
C ASP A 535 -31.79 3.37 21.46
N ASN A 536 -31.06 4.45 21.19
CA ASN A 536 -30.07 5.08 22.06
C ASN A 536 -28.64 4.50 22.10
N HIS A 537 -28.20 3.59 21.23
CA HIS A 537 -26.79 3.23 21.22
C HIS A 537 -26.27 2.93 19.81
N PRO A 538 -25.41 3.79 19.27
CA PRO A 538 -24.86 3.65 17.92
C PRO A 538 -23.96 2.40 17.74
N GLN A 539 -23.60 1.72 18.79
CA GLN A 539 -22.83 0.48 18.73
C GLN A 539 -23.66 -0.78 18.99
N ALA A 540 -24.92 -0.66 19.22
CA ALA A 540 -25.77 -1.80 19.63
C ALA A 540 -26.16 -2.73 18.49
N GLY A 541 -25.72 -2.47 17.25
CA GLY A 541 -26.38 -3.13 16.17
C GLY A 541 -25.59 -3.47 14.94
N ILE A 542 -24.34 -3.90 15.05
CA ILE A 542 -23.69 -4.46 13.87
C ILE A 542 -24.30 -5.84 13.58
N ASP A 543 -25.09 -5.91 12.52
CA ASP A 543 -25.72 -7.14 12.07
C ASP A 543 -24.96 -7.71 10.85
N GLY A 544 -24.27 -8.81 11.03
CA GLY A 544 -23.58 -9.58 9.98
C GLY A 544 -24.35 -10.83 9.54
N THR A 545 -25.65 -10.94 9.83
CA THR A 545 -26.43 -12.16 9.55
C THR A 545 -26.66 -12.42 8.08
N ASP A 546 -26.58 -11.41 7.22
CA ASP A 546 -26.62 -11.55 5.77
C ASP A 546 -25.37 -12.23 5.19
N GLY A 547 -24.28 -12.29 5.99
CA GLY A 547 -23.04 -12.98 5.63
C GLY A 547 -22.16 -12.22 4.63
N ASN A 548 -22.44 -10.96 4.35
CA ASN A 548 -21.67 -10.17 3.38
C ASN A 548 -20.34 -9.65 3.96
N HIS A 549 -19.53 -10.56 4.47
CA HIS A 549 -18.22 -10.27 5.04
C HIS A 549 -17.26 -11.44 4.84
N PRO A 550 -15.93 -11.20 4.83
CA PRO A 550 -14.94 -12.25 4.64
C PRO A 550 -14.96 -13.25 5.81
N ARG A 551 -14.89 -14.54 5.48
CA ARG A 551 -14.73 -15.61 6.47
C ARG A 551 -13.78 -16.67 5.96
N PHE A 552 -13.06 -17.30 6.91
CA PHE A 552 -12.10 -18.37 6.64
C PHE A 552 -10.93 -17.94 5.75
N THR A 553 -10.57 -16.67 5.79
CA THR A 553 -9.36 -16.17 5.13
C THR A 553 -8.12 -16.78 5.78
N LYS A 554 -7.16 -17.19 4.97
CA LYS A 554 -5.92 -17.81 5.44
C LYS A 554 -4.71 -17.10 4.86
N VAL A 555 -3.78 -16.68 5.72
CA VAL A 555 -2.45 -16.20 5.33
C VAL A 555 -1.42 -17.11 5.99
N ILE A 556 -0.70 -17.87 5.19
CA ILE A 556 0.15 -18.96 5.69
C ILE A 556 1.55 -18.89 5.07
N GLY A 557 2.59 -18.95 5.90
CA GLY A 557 3.98 -19.06 5.45
C GLY A 557 4.37 -17.94 4.48
N SER A 558 3.88 -16.72 4.72
CA SER A 558 4.12 -15.56 3.86
C SER A 558 4.96 -14.51 4.57
N THR A 559 5.61 -13.65 3.79
CA THR A 559 6.36 -12.51 4.32
C THR A 559 5.72 -11.20 3.93
N ALA A 560 5.83 -10.21 4.83
CA ALA A 560 5.56 -8.84 4.47
C ALA A 560 6.55 -7.90 5.17
N ARG A 561 7.11 -6.97 4.40
CA ARG A 561 8.09 -5.99 4.90
C ARG A 561 8.02 -4.69 4.12
N GLU A 562 8.54 -3.62 4.71
CA GLU A 562 8.65 -2.33 4.04
C GLU A 562 7.29 -1.88 3.47
N ILE A 563 6.28 -1.86 4.33
CA ILE A 563 4.92 -1.45 3.95
C ILE A 563 4.62 -0.02 4.43
N GLY A 564 3.51 0.55 3.99
CA GLY A 564 3.08 1.88 4.40
C GLY A 564 4.06 2.96 3.97
N LEU A 565 4.61 2.86 2.75
CA LEU A 565 5.55 3.83 2.24
C LEU A 565 4.92 5.23 2.19
N TYR A 566 3.71 5.32 1.70
CA TYR A 566 2.95 6.55 1.62
C TYR A 566 1.98 6.68 2.79
N GLU A 567 1.16 5.68 3.03
CA GLU A 567 0.15 5.70 4.07
C GLU A 567 0.68 5.07 5.36
N LYS A 568 1.10 5.91 6.31
CA LYS A 568 1.76 5.46 7.53
C LYS A 568 0.84 4.75 8.53
N GLN A 569 -0.46 4.81 8.36
CA GLN A 569 -1.45 4.06 9.15
C GLN A 569 -1.68 2.64 8.61
N SER A 570 -0.69 2.04 7.99
CA SER A 570 -0.78 0.73 7.37
C SER A 570 -0.35 -0.42 8.28
N SER A 571 -0.86 -1.61 7.99
CA SER A 571 -0.53 -2.88 8.64
C SER A 571 -0.15 -3.94 7.62
N PHE A 572 0.58 -4.96 8.03
CA PHE A 572 0.81 -6.13 7.19
C PHE A 572 -0.49 -6.89 6.93
N TYR A 573 -1.30 -7.02 7.97
CA TYR A 573 -2.66 -7.51 7.86
C TYR A 573 -3.60 -6.61 8.65
N VAL A 574 -4.57 -6.02 7.97
CA VAL A 574 -5.64 -5.26 8.60
C VAL A 574 -6.98 -5.93 8.31
N GLN A 575 -7.82 -6.03 9.34
CA GLN A 575 -9.17 -6.54 9.16
C GLN A 575 -10.20 -5.71 9.93
N SER A 576 -11.38 -5.60 9.34
CA SER A 576 -12.58 -5.10 10.00
C SER A 576 -13.81 -5.80 9.45
N LYS A 577 -14.77 -6.10 10.31
CA LYS A 577 -16.00 -6.80 9.93
C LYS A 577 -15.73 -8.12 9.19
N THR A 578 -14.81 -8.90 9.71
CA THR A 578 -14.41 -10.21 9.21
C THR A 578 -14.46 -11.23 10.34
N ALA A 579 -14.45 -12.51 10.03
CA ALA A 579 -14.45 -13.55 11.03
C ALA A 579 -13.67 -14.80 10.59
N GLN A 580 -13.15 -15.53 11.57
CA GLN A 580 -12.55 -16.86 11.37
C GLN A 580 -11.31 -16.81 10.44
N THR A 581 -10.49 -15.79 10.62
CA THR A 581 -9.22 -15.62 9.91
C THR A 581 -8.14 -16.50 10.52
N LEU A 582 -7.32 -17.12 9.69
CA LEU A 582 -6.10 -17.83 10.11
C LEU A 582 -4.86 -17.10 9.61
N LEU A 583 -4.03 -16.62 10.53
CA LEU A 583 -2.69 -16.10 10.24
C LEU A 583 -1.67 -17.06 10.87
N LYS A 584 -0.95 -17.83 10.04
CA LYS A 584 -0.06 -18.87 10.55
C LYS A 584 1.31 -18.89 9.88
N GLY A 585 2.35 -18.92 10.69
CA GLY A 585 3.72 -19.12 10.24
C GLY A 585 4.24 -18.00 9.33
N ASN A 586 3.81 -16.76 9.54
CA ASN A 586 4.22 -15.62 8.73
C ASN A 586 5.35 -14.84 9.39
N VAL A 587 6.12 -14.10 8.58
CA VAL A 587 7.16 -13.18 9.06
C VAL A 587 6.85 -11.77 8.59
N PHE A 588 6.59 -10.86 9.53
CA PHE A 588 6.21 -9.48 9.27
C PHE A 588 7.18 -8.53 9.96
N PHE A 589 7.79 -7.60 9.23
CA PHE A 589 8.74 -6.64 9.81
C PHE A 589 8.89 -5.35 9.00
N ASN A 590 9.43 -4.30 9.65
CA ASN A 590 9.65 -2.98 9.07
C ASN A 590 8.36 -2.34 8.53
N GLY A 591 7.36 -2.21 9.40
CA GLY A 591 6.12 -1.50 9.11
C GLY A 591 6.01 -0.19 9.91
N PRO A 592 5.17 0.75 9.46
CA PRO A 592 5.14 2.08 10.06
C PRO A 592 4.36 2.14 11.37
N ARG A 593 3.42 1.23 11.63
CA ARG A 593 2.54 1.29 12.80
C ARG A 593 2.22 -0.07 13.41
N ALA A 594 1.36 -0.85 12.78
CA ALA A 594 0.89 -2.11 13.35
C ALA A 594 1.29 -3.31 12.48
N GLY A 595 1.69 -4.41 13.10
CA GLY A 595 1.93 -5.66 12.41
C GLY A 595 0.62 -6.28 11.94
N ILE A 596 -0.25 -6.57 12.89
CA ILE A 596 -1.59 -7.12 12.67
C ILE A 596 -2.59 -6.19 13.35
N ASN A 597 -3.60 -5.75 12.62
CA ASN A 597 -4.65 -4.90 13.13
C ASN A 597 -6.03 -5.55 12.94
N ALA A 598 -6.69 -5.87 14.03
CA ALA A 598 -8.10 -6.20 14.05
C ALA A 598 -8.85 -4.94 14.52
N ASN A 599 -9.40 -4.21 13.54
CA ASN A 599 -10.11 -2.97 13.83
C ASN A 599 -11.44 -3.28 14.51
N ASP A 600 -11.97 -2.32 15.26
CA ASP A 600 -13.15 -2.47 16.11
C ASP A 600 -14.38 -3.06 15.39
N GLY A 601 -15.34 -3.50 16.16
CA GLY A 601 -16.65 -3.89 15.71
C GLY A 601 -16.82 -5.39 15.55
N PHE A 602 -17.38 -5.80 14.42
CA PHE A 602 -17.76 -7.19 14.15
C PHE A 602 -16.55 -8.06 13.82
N GLY A 603 -16.53 -9.28 14.36
CA GLY A 603 -15.52 -10.29 14.05
C GLY A 603 -15.42 -11.35 15.14
N GLY A 604 -14.50 -12.30 14.95
CA GLY A 604 -14.14 -13.30 15.94
C GLY A 604 -13.89 -14.70 15.39
N GLY A 605 -13.42 -15.58 16.27
CA GLY A 605 -12.99 -16.92 15.88
C GLY A 605 -11.70 -16.94 15.08
N ASP A 606 -10.91 -15.87 15.18
CA ASP A 606 -9.63 -15.75 14.48
C ASP A 606 -8.55 -16.57 15.19
N GLU A 607 -7.66 -17.15 14.41
CA GLU A 607 -6.49 -17.89 14.87
C GLU A 607 -5.22 -17.20 14.36
N ILE A 608 -4.40 -16.69 15.27
CA ILE A 608 -3.12 -16.04 14.98
C ILE A 608 -2.05 -16.84 15.72
N THR A 609 -1.25 -17.59 14.98
CA THR A 609 -0.34 -18.56 15.58
C THR A 609 0.96 -18.72 14.80
N GLU A 610 2.05 -18.96 15.51
CA GLU A 610 3.38 -19.24 14.93
C GLU A 610 3.91 -18.10 14.03
N ASN A 611 3.50 -16.86 14.23
CA ASN A 611 3.99 -15.72 13.45
C ASN A 611 5.16 -15.04 14.15
N LEU A 612 6.07 -14.49 13.35
CA LEU A 612 7.14 -13.61 13.79
C LEU A 612 6.85 -12.18 13.33
N VAL A 613 6.62 -11.28 14.27
CA VAL A 613 6.29 -9.87 13.99
C VAL A 613 7.24 -8.96 14.76
N PHE A 614 7.93 -8.06 14.06
CA PHE A 614 8.86 -7.13 14.70
C PHE A 614 9.08 -5.85 13.87
N SER A 615 9.70 -4.84 14.45
CA SER A 615 9.98 -3.54 13.81
C SER A 615 8.73 -2.92 13.18
N THR A 616 7.62 -2.90 13.93
CA THR A 616 6.35 -2.33 13.45
C THR A 616 6.14 -0.88 13.90
N CYS A 617 6.93 -0.39 14.85
CA CYS A 617 7.00 1.02 15.24
C CYS A 617 8.28 1.25 16.06
N LYS A 618 8.60 2.49 16.39
CA LYS A 618 9.87 2.91 17.01
C LYS A 618 10.23 2.21 18.33
N HIS A 619 9.28 1.53 18.96
CA HIS A 619 9.47 0.78 20.21
C HIS A 619 8.83 -0.61 20.11
N SER A 620 8.94 -1.23 18.95
CA SER A 620 8.35 -2.55 18.77
C SER A 620 9.17 -3.61 19.50
N ASN A 621 8.53 -4.29 20.41
CA ASN A 621 9.04 -5.54 20.95
C ASN A 621 8.93 -6.63 19.88
N LEU A 622 9.91 -7.53 19.83
CA LEU A 622 9.80 -8.77 19.07
C LEU A 622 8.63 -9.58 19.66
N SER A 623 7.68 -9.94 18.83
CA SER A 623 6.57 -10.78 19.25
C SER A 623 6.56 -12.06 18.42
N ILE A 624 6.66 -13.19 19.09
CA ILE A 624 6.29 -14.49 18.54
C ILE A 624 4.85 -14.73 18.98
N ILE A 625 3.94 -14.71 18.02
CA ILE A 625 2.49 -14.82 18.27
C ILE A 625 1.98 -16.11 17.63
#